data_8eaa845f1ca9211f9230ac653862fcf0
#
_entry.id   8eaa845f1ca9211f9230ac653862fcf0
#
_cell.length_a   1.000
_cell.length_b   1.000
_cell.length_c   1.000
_cell.angle_alpha   90.00
_cell.angle_beta   90.00
_cell.angle_gamma   90.00
#
_symmetry.space_group_name_H-M   'P 1'
#
loop_
_entity.id
_entity.type
_entity.pdbx_description
1 polymer ?
#
loop_
_entity_poly.entity_id
_entity_poly.type
_entity_poly.pdbx_seq_one_letter_code
_entity_poly.pdbx_strand_id
1 'polypeptide(L)'
;FSNKEIIKLSKAKEEIEWLINRDYKIDSVVNFVGDRYQFSLRQRNALKRAICTEGKKLLRKSKLLDVNKINEDTIYIYGFNLIITLEVALSKGTLIRGSDGCIRDLAGLRGTYKLIDKTDYAIELIGKFLDEKSVPSVIFYLDSPVSNSGNLKLKILDILNLYNIKTEVILVNNADVILENLDRVVTSDAAILDKCISYFDLSIYI
;
A
#
# COMPACT_ATOMS: atom_id res chain seq x y z
N PHE A 1 -2.28 -19.29 -5.89
CA PHE A 1 -2.77 -18.99 -7.26
C PHE A 1 -1.98 -19.83 -8.27
N SER A 2 -2.62 -20.80 -8.91
CA SER A 2 -2.03 -21.55 -10.05
C SER A 2 -2.09 -20.73 -11.34
N ASN A 3 -1.29 -21.08 -12.35
CA ASN A 3 -1.33 -20.40 -13.66
C ASN A 3 -2.75 -20.41 -14.26
N LYS A 4 -3.48 -21.53 -14.11
CA LYS A 4 -4.89 -21.65 -14.57
C LYS A 4 -5.82 -20.67 -13.87
N GLU A 5 -5.61 -20.45 -12.58
CA GLU A 5 -6.39 -19.46 -11.80
C GLU A 5 -6.03 -18.02 -12.16
N ILE A 6 -4.74 -17.73 -12.43
CA ILE A 6 -4.32 -16.41 -12.89
C ILE A 6 -4.97 -16.04 -14.22
N ILE A 7 -5.07 -16.98 -15.18
CA ILE A 7 -5.77 -16.76 -16.45
C ILE A 7 -7.25 -16.44 -16.21
N LYS A 8 -7.93 -17.18 -15.29
CA LYS A 8 -9.31 -16.89 -14.94
C LYS A 8 -9.47 -15.51 -14.28
N LEU A 9 -8.55 -15.16 -13.37
CA LEU A 9 -8.56 -13.85 -12.70
C LEU A 9 -8.35 -12.71 -13.69
N SER A 10 -7.49 -12.89 -14.70
CA SER A 10 -7.27 -11.88 -15.75
C SER A 10 -8.54 -11.63 -16.57
N LYS A 11 -9.26 -12.69 -16.96
CA LYS A 11 -10.55 -12.57 -17.67
C LYS A 11 -11.60 -11.89 -16.80
N ALA A 12 -11.72 -12.31 -15.54
CA ALA A 12 -12.65 -11.71 -14.59
C ALA A 12 -12.32 -10.22 -14.31
N LYS A 13 -11.03 -9.86 -14.28
CA LYS A 13 -10.60 -8.46 -14.17
C LYS A 13 -11.17 -7.60 -15.30
N GLU A 14 -11.07 -8.05 -16.55
CA GLU A 14 -11.62 -7.33 -17.71
C GLU A 14 -13.15 -7.15 -17.61
N GLU A 15 -13.87 -8.20 -17.22
CA GLU A 15 -15.33 -8.14 -17.03
C GLU A 15 -15.70 -7.15 -15.91
N ILE A 16 -14.97 -7.18 -14.78
CA ILE A 16 -15.21 -6.28 -13.64
C ILE A 16 -14.89 -4.83 -14.03
N GLU A 17 -13.74 -4.58 -14.68
CA GLU A 17 -13.37 -3.24 -15.15
C GLU A 17 -14.40 -2.66 -16.10
N TRP A 18 -14.95 -3.47 -17.01
CA TRP A 18 -16.01 -3.06 -17.92
C TRP A 18 -17.28 -2.62 -17.19
N LEU A 19 -17.68 -3.33 -16.14
CA LEU A 19 -18.86 -3.01 -15.34
C LEU A 19 -18.64 -1.79 -14.44
N ILE A 20 -17.53 -1.70 -13.70
CA ILE A 20 -17.31 -0.58 -12.79
C ILE A 20 -17.10 0.76 -13.52
N ASN A 21 -16.59 0.73 -14.76
CA ASN A 21 -16.52 1.92 -15.61
C ASN A 21 -17.90 2.38 -16.13
N ARG A 22 -18.99 1.64 -15.79
CA ARG A 22 -20.40 1.97 -16.03
C ARG A 22 -21.15 2.20 -14.72
N ASP A 23 -20.42 2.62 -13.67
CA ASP A 23 -20.96 2.99 -12.36
C ASP A 23 -21.56 1.84 -11.55
N TYR A 24 -21.30 0.59 -11.92
CA TYR A 24 -21.66 -0.54 -11.08
C TYR A 24 -20.78 -0.60 -9.83
N LYS A 25 -21.36 -0.91 -8.67
CA LYS A 25 -20.64 -1.00 -7.39
C LYS A 25 -19.67 -2.19 -7.40
N ILE A 26 -18.39 -1.92 -7.13
CA ILE A 26 -17.31 -2.93 -7.18
C ILE A 26 -17.63 -4.18 -6.34
N ASP A 27 -18.20 -4.02 -5.15
CA ASP A 27 -18.54 -5.17 -4.28
C ASP A 27 -19.57 -6.10 -4.91
N SER A 28 -20.61 -5.54 -5.52
CA SER A 28 -21.64 -6.30 -6.21
C SER A 28 -21.08 -6.99 -7.45
N VAL A 29 -20.27 -6.29 -8.23
CA VAL A 29 -19.64 -6.81 -9.45
C VAL A 29 -18.67 -7.94 -9.14
N VAL A 30 -17.77 -7.75 -8.14
CA VAL A 30 -16.81 -8.78 -7.75
C VAL A 30 -17.52 -10.04 -7.23
N ASN A 31 -18.64 -9.89 -6.53
CA ASN A 31 -19.42 -11.04 -6.09
C ASN A 31 -20.08 -11.75 -7.30
N PHE A 32 -20.75 -11.01 -8.15
CA PHE A 32 -21.43 -11.56 -9.33
C PHE A 32 -20.46 -12.29 -10.29
N VAL A 33 -19.38 -11.65 -10.68
CA VAL A 33 -18.35 -12.25 -11.55
C VAL A 33 -17.61 -13.38 -10.80
N GLY A 34 -17.35 -13.18 -9.51
CA GLY A 34 -16.71 -14.19 -8.67
C GLY A 34 -17.53 -15.47 -8.52
N ASP A 35 -18.86 -15.39 -8.50
CA ASP A 35 -19.77 -16.54 -8.48
C ASP A 35 -19.69 -17.32 -9.80
N ARG A 36 -19.69 -16.62 -10.93
CA ARG A 36 -19.51 -17.25 -12.26
C ARG A 36 -18.22 -18.07 -12.36
N TYR A 37 -17.11 -17.54 -11.84
CA TYR A 37 -15.80 -18.20 -11.87
C TYR A 37 -15.54 -19.11 -10.67
N GLN A 38 -16.46 -19.18 -9.70
CA GLN A 38 -16.34 -19.91 -8.43
C GLN A 38 -15.09 -19.52 -7.64
N PHE A 39 -14.80 -18.20 -7.56
CA PHE A 39 -13.65 -17.69 -6.85
C PHE A 39 -13.80 -17.76 -5.33
N SER A 40 -12.72 -18.16 -4.67
CA SER A 40 -12.57 -18.06 -3.22
C SER A 40 -12.59 -16.60 -2.75
N LEU A 41 -12.84 -16.39 -1.46
CA LEU A 41 -12.78 -15.05 -0.83
C LEU A 41 -11.43 -14.37 -1.09
N ARG A 42 -10.32 -15.12 -1.02
CA ARG A 42 -8.97 -14.59 -1.28
C ARG A 42 -8.83 -14.07 -2.71
N GLN A 43 -9.37 -14.77 -3.70
CA GLN A 43 -9.34 -14.36 -5.10
C GLN A 43 -10.23 -13.13 -5.34
N ARG A 44 -11.41 -13.06 -4.71
CA ARG A 44 -12.28 -11.88 -4.77
C ARG A 44 -11.60 -10.65 -4.13
N ASN A 45 -10.95 -10.82 -3.00
CA ASN A 45 -10.17 -9.75 -2.36
C ASN A 45 -8.99 -9.30 -3.23
N ALA A 46 -8.34 -10.23 -3.94
CA ALA A 46 -7.30 -9.89 -4.90
C ALA A 46 -7.84 -9.00 -6.02
N LEU A 47 -8.99 -9.34 -6.60
CA LEU A 47 -9.65 -8.54 -7.63
C LEU A 47 -10.05 -7.15 -7.12
N LYS A 48 -10.64 -7.05 -5.93
CA LYS A 48 -10.98 -5.75 -5.31
C LYS A 48 -9.77 -4.84 -5.12
N ARG A 49 -8.62 -5.40 -4.73
CA ARG A 49 -7.38 -4.65 -4.54
C ARG A 49 -6.66 -4.30 -5.85
N ALA A 50 -6.89 -5.12 -6.89
CA ALA A 50 -6.24 -4.97 -8.19
C ALA A 50 -6.95 -3.96 -9.10
N ILE A 51 -8.24 -3.71 -8.90
CA ILE A 51 -9.08 -3.06 -9.91
C ILE A 51 -9.53 -1.67 -9.44
N CYS A 52 -9.50 -0.70 -10.34
CA CYS A 52 -10.14 0.60 -10.18
C CYS A 52 -10.74 1.05 -11.52
N THR A 53 -11.62 2.05 -11.48
CA THR A 53 -12.14 2.68 -12.71
C THR A 53 -11.05 3.42 -13.46
N GLU A 54 -11.23 3.61 -14.77
CA GLU A 54 -10.27 4.37 -15.59
C GLU A 54 -10.12 5.81 -15.09
N GLY A 55 -11.21 6.44 -14.64
CA GLY A 55 -11.16 7.77 -14.02
C GLY A 55 -10.26 7.84 -12.78
N LYS A 56 -10.37 6.83 -11.88
CA LYS A 56 -9.50 6.74 -10.70
C LYS A 56 -8.04 6.44 -11.06
N LYS A 57 -7.81 5.61 -12.05
CA LYS A 57 -6.47 5.33 -12.56
C LYS A 57 -5.79 6.58 -13.09
N LEU A 58 -6.49 7.39 -13.89
CA LEU A 58 -5.98 8.65 -14.41
C LEU A 58 -5.74 9.67 -13.29
N LEU A 59 -6.68 9.79 -12.34
CA LEU A 59 -6.54 10.65 -11.17
C LEU A 59 -5.30 10.27 -10.34
N ARG A 60 -5.11 8.99 -10.01
CA ARG A 60 -3.95 8.52 -9.25
C ARG A 60 -2.66 8.76 -10.03
N LYS A 61 -2.65 8.49 -11.33
CA LYS A 61 -1.49 8.74 -12.19
C LYS A 61 -1.07 10.23 -12.20
N SER A 62 -2.03 11.16 -12.18
CA SER A 62 -1.72 12.59 -12.14
C SER A 62 -1.13 13.07 -10.82
N LYS A 63 -1.32 12.31 -9.73
CA LYS A 63 -0.79 12.60 -8.39
C LYS A 63 0.53 11.90 -8.09
N LEU A 64 0.91 10.89 -8.90
CA LEU A 64 2.14 10.13 -8.70
C LEU A 64 3.36 11.01 -8.99
N LEU A 65 4.21 11.18 -7.99
CA LEU A 65 5.45 11.94 -8.11
C LEU A 65 6.59 11.07 -8.63
N ASP A 66 7.51 11.70 -9.35
CA ASP A 66 8.77 11.08 -9.73
C ASP A 66 9.61 10.84 -8.47
N VAL A 67 10.10 9.60 -8.29
CA VAL A 67 10.93 9.22 -7.16
C VAL A 67 12.22 10.04 -7.05
N ASN A 68 12.70 10.61 -8.14
CA ASN A 68 13.87 11.49 -8.13
C ASN A 68 13.63 12.84 -7.41
N LYS A 69 12.36 13.16 -7.12
CA LYS A 69 11.97 14.35 -6.33
C LYS A 69 11.71 14.04 -4.85
N ILE A 70 12.01 12.81 -4.41
CA ILE A 70 11.69 12.39 -3.04
C ILE A 70 12.50 13.15 -1.98
N ASN A 71 13.67 13.67 -2.35
CA ASN A 71 14.57 14.43 -1.48
C ASN A 71 14.29 15.94 -1.41
N GLU A 72 13.28 16.44 -2.10
CA GLU A 72 12.97 17.87 -2.12
C GLU A 72 12.38 18.38 -0.80
N ASP A 73 11.66 17.52 -0.06
CA ASP A 73 10.99 17.89 1.19
C ASP A 73 10.63 16.64 2.02
N THR A 74 10.01 16.85 3.18
CA THR A 74 9.48 15.81 4.05
C THR A 74 8.49 14.92 3.32
N ILE A 75 8.58 13.60 3.56
CA ILE A 75 7.60 12.61 3.08
C ILE A 75 6.81 12.02 4.25
N TYR A 76 5.57 11.64 3.98
CA TYR A 76 4.61 11.13 4.96
C TYR A 76 4.27 9.68 4.65
N ILE A 77 4.70 8.75 5.50
CA ILE A 77 4.57 7.31 5.25
C ILE A 77 3.42 6.71 6.03
N TYR A 78 2.51 6.00 5.35
CA TYR A 78 1.59 5.08 6.01
C TYR A 78 2.35 3.82 6.43
N GLY A 79 2.81 3.80 7.69
CA GLY A 79 3.79 2.81 8.13
C GLY A 79 3.31 1.37 8.01
N PHE A 80 2.10 1.04 8.48
CA PHE A 80 1.56 -0.32 8.34
C PHE A 80 1.42 -0.75 6.89
N ASN A 81 0.98 0.16 6.00
CA ASN A 81 0.79 -0.18 4.59
C ASN A 81 2.10 -0.55 3.91
N LEU A 82 3.15 0.25 4.06
CA LEU A 82 4.45 0.01 3.44
C LEU A 82 5.16 -1.19 4.07
N ILE A 83 5.25 -1.25 5.42
CA ILE A 83 5.99 -2.29 6.13
C ILE A 83 5.37 -3.66 5.88
N ILE A 84 4.04 -3.80 5.97
CA ILE A 84 3.36 -5.09 5.73
C ILE A 84 3.56 -5.54 4.27
N THR A 85 3.49 -4.63 3.31
CA THR A 85 3.74 -4.98 1.90
C THR A 85 5.16 -5.53 1.72
N LEU A 86 6.17 -4.93 2.36
CA LEU A 86 7.55 -5.43 2.32
C LEU A 86 7.71 -6.76 3.09
N GLU A 87 7.10 -6.91 4.25
CA GLU A 87 7.08 -8.18 4.99
C GLU A 87 6.51 -9.33 4.15
N VAL A 88 5.43 -9.07 3.41
CA VAL A 88 4.82 -10.04 2.49
C VAL A 88 5.77 -10.37 1.34
N ALA A 89 6.44 -9.38 0.75
CA ALA A 89 7.45 -9.57 -0.28
C ALA A 89 8.61 -10.44 0.21
N LEU A 90 9.20 -10.07 1.35
CA LEU A 90 10.32 -10.79 1.99
C LEU A 90 9.95 -12.22 2.41
N SER A 91 8.68 -12.45 2.72
CA SER A 91 8.15 -13.77 3.03
C SER A 91 7.74 -14.57 1.79
N LYS A 92 8.06 -14.09 0.58
CA LYS A 92 7.65 -14.67 -0.70
C LYS A 92 6.13 -14.84 -0.81
N GLY A 93 5.37 -13.96 -0.16
CA GLY A 93 3.93 -13.91 -0.21
C GLY A 93 3.40 -13.34 -1.52
N THR A 94 2.07 -13.37 -1.68
CA THR A 94 1.43 -12.85 -2.90
C THR A 94 1.35 -11.34 -2.87
N LEU A 95 1.98 -10.69 -3.82
CA LEU A 95 1.78 -9.28 -4.14
C LEU A 95 0.90 -9.13 -5.39
N ILE A 96 0.20 -8.03 -5.49
CA ILE A 96 -0.69 -7.69 -6.59
C ILE A 96 -0.27 -6.34 -7.17
N ARG A 97 -0.10 -6.29 -8.49
CA ARG A 97 0.00 -5.02 -9.19
C ARG A 97 -1.39 -4.58 -9.62
N GLY A 98 -1.86 -3.47 -9.06
CA GLY A 98 -3.15 -2.88 -9.37
C GLY A 98 -3.20 -2.29 -10.80
N SER A 99 -4.43 -2.03 -11.30
CA SER A 99 -4.66 -1.33 -12.57
C SER A 99 -4.09 0.09 -12.58
N ASP A 100 -3.95 0.69 -11.40
CA ASP A 100 -3.28 1.98 -11.16
C ASP A 100 -1.75 1.90 -11.10
N GLY A 101 -1.18 0.71 -11.19
CA GLY A 101 0.26 0.44 -11.15
C GLY A 101 0.82 0.15 -9.76
N CYS A 102 0.11 0.50 -8.70
CA CYS A 102 0.57 0.34 -7.31
C CYS A 102 0.68 -1.14 -6.89
N ILE A 103 1.70 -1.43 -6.08
CA ILE A 103 1.89 -2.76 -5.50
C ILE A 103 1.15 -2.86 -4.17
N ARG A 104 0.39 -3.94 -3.98
CA ARG A 104 -0.40 -4.22 -2.78
C ARG A 104 -0.23 -5.66 -2.33
N ASP A 105 -0.28 -5.87 -1.03
CA ASP A 105 -0.32 -7.21 -0.43
C ASP A 105 -1.77 -7.75 -0.32
N LEU A 106 -1.89 -9.00 0.14
CA LEU A 106 -3.15 -9.65 0.49
C LEU A 106 -3.25 -10.03 1.98
N ALA A 107 -2.33 -9.51 2.82
CA ALA A 107 -2.30 -9.88 4.23
C ALA A 107 -3.55 -9.40 4.99
N GLY A 108 -4.04 -8.20 4.69
CA GLY A 108 -5.27 -7.65 5.29
C GLY A 108 -5.12 -7.38 6.78
N LEU A 109 -4.62 -6.23 7.15
CA LEU A 109 -4.58 -5.79 8.55
C LEU A 109 -6.01 -5.64 9.10
N ARG A 110 -6.34 -6.39 10.16
CA ARG A 110 -7.65 -6.38 10.83
C ARG A 110 -7.53 -5.97 12.29
N GLY A 111 -6.84 -4.86 12.57
CA GLY A 111 -6.63 -4.37 13.93
C GLY A 111 -5.60 -5.16 14.76
N THR A 112 -5.06 -6.26 14.21
CA THR A 112 -4.04 -7.08 14.88
C THR A 112 -2.78 -7.16 14.01
N TYR A 113 -1.70 -6.58 14.49
CA TYR A 113 -0.38 -6.67 13.90
C TYR A 113 0.57 -7.42 14.83
N LYS A 114 1.48 -8.20 14.28
CA LYS A 114 2.56 -8.87 15.01
C LYS A 114 3.87 -8.55 14.33
N LEU A 115 4.85 -8.11 15.10
CA LEU A 115 6.22 -8.02 14.60
C LEU A 115 6.71 -9.44 14.29
N ILE A 116 7.30 -9.61 13.13
CA ILE A 116 7.86 -10.89 12.66
C ILE A 116 9.36 -10.71 12.39
N ASP A 117 10.06 -11.80 12.10
CA ASP A 117 11.49 -11.79 11.78
C ASP A 117 11.84 -10.94 10.56
N LYS A 118 10.87 -10.62 9.69
CA LYS A 118 11.04 -9.77 8.51
C LYS A 118 10.81 -8.28 8.77
N THR A 119 10.21 -7.91 9.92
CA THR A 119 9.88 -6.50 10.24
C THR A 119 11.13 -5.63 10.28
N ASP A 120 12.18 -6.06 10.97
CA ASP A 120 13.44 -5.31 11.09
C ASP A 120 14.07 -5.10 9.73
N TYR A 121 14.14 -6.16 8.94
CA TYR A 121 14.72 -6.10 7.60
C TYR A 121 13.90 -5.21 6.65
N ALA A 122 12.57 -5.23 6.75
CA ALA A 122 11.72 -4.31 6.00
C ALA A 122 12.01 -2.84 6.33
N ILE A 123 12.18 -2.51 7.62
CA ILE A 123 12.51 -1.14 8.06
C ILE A 123 13.93 -0.75 7.62
N GLU A 124 14.91 -1.66 7.69
CA GLU A 124 16.27 -1.44 7.19
C GLU A 124 16.29 -1.12 5.69
N LEU A 125 15.51 -1.86 4.88
CA LEU A 125 15.38 -1.58 3.45
C LEU A 125 14.79 -0.19 3.19
N ILE A 126 13.77 0.21 3.96
CA ILE A 126 13.22 1.57 3.88
C ILE A 126 14.31 2.59 4.23
N GLY A 127 14.99 2.42 5.35
CA GLY A 127 16.06 3.33 5.80
C GLY A 127 17.16 3.47 4.76
N LYS A 128 17.66 2.35 4.25
CA LYS A 128 18.68 2.33 3.20
C LYS A 128 18.24 3.09 1.94
N PHE A 129 17.02 2.84 1.46
CA PHE A 129 16.48 3.52 0.28
C PHE A 129 16.37 5.04 0.51
N LEU A 130 15.84 5.46 1.67
CA LEU A 130 15.66 6.87 2.00
C LEU A 130 17.01 7.60 2.14
N ASP A 131 18.00 6.95 2.74
CA ASP A 131 19.36 7.47 2.88
C ASP A 131 20.07 7.59 1.53
N GLU A 132 20.03 6.54 0.70
CA GLU A 132 20.56 6.56 -0.67
C GLU A 132 19.94 7.66 -1.54
N LYS A 133 18.67 7.98 -1.31
CA LYS A 133 17.95 9.07 -1.98
C LYS A 133 18.14 10.42 -1.32
N SER A 134 18.89 10.51 -0.21
CA SER A 134 19.13 11.74 0.57
C SER A 134 17.83 12.42 1.01
N VAL A 135 16.85 11.66 1.46
CA VAL A 135 15.58 12.20 1.96
C VAL A 135 15.83 12.94 3.26
N PRO A 136 15.48 14.23 3.38
CA PRO A 136 15.84 15.05 4.54
C PRO A 136 15.07 14.68 5.79
N SER A 137 13.80 14.34 5.65
CA SER A 137 12.94 14.00 6.78
C SER A 137 11.77 13.11 6.38
N VAL A 138 11.34 12.28 7.33
CA VAL A 138 10.22 11.35 7.16
C VAL A 138 9.35 11.32 8.41
N ILE A 139 8.04 11.35 8.20
CA ILE A 139 7.04 11.18 9.25
C ILE A 139 6.23 9.92 8.97
N PHE A 140 6.32 8.94 9.86
CA PHE A 140 5.47 7.75 9.81
C PHE A 140 4.19 7.97 10.60
N TYR A 141 3.06 7.66 9.99
CA TYR A 141 1.77 7.57 10.68
C TYR A 141 1.41 6.09 10.89
N LEU A 142 1.06 5.75 12.13
CA LEU A 142 0.62 4.42 12.54
C LEU A 142 -0.74 4.52 13.26
N ASP A 143 -1.65 3.61 12.95
CA ASP A 143 -2.94 3.53 13.63
C ASP A 143 -2.75 3.02 15.07
N SER A 144 -3.02 3.85 16.06
CA SER A 144 -2.88 3.52 17.49
C SER A 144 -3.80 2.37 17.95
N PRO A 145 -5.01 2.17 17.37
CA PRO A 145 -5.85 1.02 17.73
C PRO A 145 -5.31 -0.32 17.25
N VAL A 146 -4.35 -0.33 16.32
CA VAL A 146 -3.71 -1.57 15.87
C VAL A 146 -2.75 -2.07 16.93
N SER A 147 -2.88 -3.36 17.31
CA SER A 147 -2.01 -3.96 18.30
C SER A 147 -0.52 -3.85 17.91
N ASN A 148 0.35 -3.68 18.88
CA ASN A 148 1.79 -3.48 18.71
C ASN A 148 2.21 -2.22 17.94
N SER A 149 1.32 -1.26 17.69
CA SER A 149 1.66 0.02 17.07
C SER A 149 2.78 0.76 17.82
N GLY A 150 2.73 0.77 19.17
CA GLY A 150 3.78 1.34 20.02
C GLY A 150 5.12 0.63 19.87
N ASN A 151 5.14 -0.69 19.83
CA ASN A 151 6.36 -1.47 19.61
C ASN A 151 6.94 -1.26 18.22
N LEU A 152 6.08 -1.19 17.21
CA LEU A 152 6.51 -0.87 15.84
C LEU A 152 7.10 0.55 15.75
N LYS A 153 6.48 1.53 16.43
CA LYS A 153 7.02 2.89 16.53
C LYS A 153 8.46 2.90 17.07
N LEU A 154 8.68 2.23 18.20
CA LEU A 154 10.02 2.17 18.81
C LEU A 154 11.04 1.52 17.87
N LYS A 155 10.64 0.44 17.21
CA LYS A 155 11.49 -0.29 16.28
C LYS A 155 11.85 0.55 15.04
N ILE A 156 10.90 1.31 14.47
CA ILE A 156 11.17 2.24 13.37
C ILE A 156 12.20 3.30 13.80
N LEU A 157 12.01 3.90 14.98
CA LEU A 157 12.93 4.92 15.49
C LEU A 157 14.33 4.37 15.73
N ASP A 158 14.44 3.19 16.36
CA ASP A 158 15.74 2.55 16.64
C ASP A 158 16.53 2.26 15.35
N ILE A 159 15.87 1.65 14.37
CA ILE A 159 16.53 1.24 13.12
C ILE A 159 16.86 2.47 12.27
N LEU A 160 15.92 3.40 12.11
CA LEU A 160 16.15 4.57 11.26
C LEU A 160 17.12 5.59 11.87
N ASN A 161 17.38 5.55 13.18
CA ASN A 161 18.43 6.35 13.82
C ASN A 161 19.85 5.99 13.32
N LEU A 162 20.02 4.86 12.65
CA LEU A 162 21.28 4.46 12.03
C LEU A 162 21.56 5.16 10.69
N TYR A 163 20.58 5.86 10.15
CA TYR A 163 20.63 6.57 8.86
C TYR A 163 20.58 8.08 9.06
N ASN A 164 21.10 8.83 8.10
CA ASN A 164 21.11 10.29 8.15
C ASN A 164 19.76 10.91 7.72
N ILE A 165 18.67 10.52 8.42
CA ILE A 165 17.30 10.91 8.10
C ILE A 165 16.62 11.40 9.36
N LYS A 166 16.08 12.63 9.34
CA LYS A 166 15.24 13.10 10.45
C LYS A 166 13.94 12.29 10.45
N THR A 167 13.76 11.41 11.44
CA THR A 167 12.63 10.50 11.52
C THR A 167 11.71 10.86 12.69
N GLU A 168 10.41 10.93 12.40
CA GLU A 168 9.34 11.01 13.38
C GLU A 168 8.33 9.89 13.18
N VAL A 169 7.75 9.37 14.28
CA VAL A 169 6.68 8.37 14.23
C VAL A 169 5.53 8.80 15.12
N ILE A 170 4.38 9.01 14.52
CA ILE A 170 3.17 9.51 15.17
C ILE A 170 2.12 8.41 15.23
N LEU A 171 1.63 8.12 16.45
CA LEU A 171 0.48 7.24 16.67
C LEU A 171 -0.80 8.08 16.60
N VAL A 172 -1.73 7.70 15.73
CA VAL A 172 -2.99 8.41 15.50
C VAL A 172 -4.16 7.45 15.54
N ASN A 173 -5.36 7.94 15.81
CA ASN A 173 -6.54 7.06 15.83
C ASN A 173 -6.89 6.49 14.45
N ASN A 174 -6.64 7.25 13.39
CA ASN A 174 -6.89 6.85 12.00
C ASN A 174 -5.91 7.59 11.09
N ALA A 175 -4.94 6.86 10.55
CA ALA A 175 -3.92 7.40 9.66
C ALA A 175 -4.49 7.85 8.31
N ASP A 176 -5.53 7.17 7.81
CA ASP A 176 -6.16 7.48 6.53
C ASP A 176 -6.67 8.93 6.50
N VAL A 177 -7.35 9.36 7.56
CA VAL A 177 -7.96 10.73 7.67
C VAL A 177 -6.90 11.83 7.63
N ILE A 178 -5.70 11.55 8.11
CA ILE A 178 -4.58 12.50 8.08
C ILE A 178 -3.94 12.49 6.69
N LEU A 179 -3.55 11.31 6.22
CA LEU A 179 -2.80 11.13 4.98
C LEU A 179 -3.61 11.54 3.74
N GLU A 180 -4.93 11.41 3.76
CA GLU A 180 -5.79 11.79 2.64
C GLU A 180 -5.79 13.30 2.31
N ASN A 181 -5.24 14.13 3.21
CA ASN A 181 -5.15 15.58 3.03
C ASN A 181 -3.72 16.10 2.80
N LEU A 182 -2.73 15.20 2.80
CA LEU A 182 -1.31 15.55 2.65
C LEU A 182 -0.85 15.40 1.20
N ASP A 183 0.25 16.08 0.89
CA ASP A 183 1.06 15.83 -0.29
C ASP A 183 2.22 14.88 0.05
N ARG A 184 2.94 14.40 -0.96
CA ARG A 184 4.15 13.57 -0.81
C ARG A 184 3.95 12.34 0.10
N VAL A 185 2.75 11.74 0.02
CA VAL A 185 2.38 10.57 0.83
C VAL A 185 3.00 9.30 0.25
N VAL A 186 3.51 8.43 1.10
CA VAL A 186 3.98 7.09 0.72
C VAL A 186 2.93 6.07 1.14
N THR A 187 2.19 5.56 0.18
CA THR A 187 1.15 4.54 0.39
C THR A 187 0.73 3.88 -0.92
N SER A 188 0.17 2.69 -0.84
CA SER A 188 -0.57 2.03 -1.92
C SER A 188 -2.07 1.91 -1.61
N ASP A 189 -2.53 2.46 -0.45
CA ASP A 189 -3.95 2.42 -0.08
C ASP A 189 -4.82 3.22 -1.04
N ALA A 190 -5.80 2.56 -1.64
CA ALA A 190 -6.65 3.12 -2.67
C ALA A 190 -7.51 4.30 -2.19
N ALA A 191 -7.95 4.29 -0.93
CA ALA A 191 -8.80 5.36 -0.39
C ALA A 191 -7.97 6.64 -0.18
N ILE A 192 -6.75 6.50 0.32
CA ILE A 192 -5.81 7.63 0.48
C ILE A 192 -5.40 8.17 -0.89
N LEU A 193 -5.04 7.30 -1.85
CA LEU A 193 -4.64 7.71 -3.20
C LEU A 193 -5.73 8.50 -3.95
N ASP A 194 -6.99 8.17 -3.70
CA ASP A 194 -8.11 8.90 -4.33
C ASP A 194 -8.19 10.37 -3.83
N LYS A 195 -7.69 10.68 -2.63
CA LYS A 195 -7.90 11.96 -1.94
C LYS A 195 -6.63 12.77 -1.76
N CYS A 196 -5.49 12.15 -1.37
CA CYS A 196 -4.23 12.85 -1.11
C CYS A 196 -3.85 13.78 -2.26
N ILE A 197 -3.02 14.79 -1.98
CA ILE A 197 -2.58 15.78 -2.96
C ILE A 197 -1.61 15.14 -3.96
N SER A 198 -0.59 14.45 -3.45
CA SER A 198 0.40 13.72 -4.26
C SER A 198 0.96 12.52 -3.49
N TYR A 199 1.59 11.59 -4.19
CA TYR A 199 2.14 10.41 -3.55
C TYR A 199 3.35 9.81 -4.26
N PHE A 200 4.10 8.96 -3.52
CA PHE A 200 5.13 8.06 -4.03
C PHE A 200 4.71 6.60 -3.78
N ASP A 201 4.92 5.72 -4.74
CA ASP A 201 4.83 4.27 -4.52
C ASP A 201 6.23 3.68 -4.32
N LEU A 202 6.69 3.64 -3.07
CA LEU A 202 8.01 3.11 -2.74
C LEU A 202 8.10 1.59 -2.84
N SER A 203 6.97 0.87 -2.79
CA SER A 203 6.95 -0.60 -2.93
C SER A 203 7.48 -1.10 -4.28
N ILE A 204 7.64 -0.22 -5.26
CA ILE A 204 8.19 -0.55 -6.58
C ILE A 204 9.73 -0.50 -6.57
N TYR A 205 10.33 0.28 -5.66
CA TYR A 205 11.75 0.59 -5.65
C TYR A 205 12.53 -0.14 -4.54
N ILE A 206 11.83 -0.59 -3.50
CA ILE A 206 12.35 -1.37 -2.39
C ILE A 206 12.05 -2.84 -2.58
#